data_86b00af09be36f56dee38ff0f4bf04ab
#
_entry.id   86b00af09be36f56dee38ff0f4bf04ab
#
_cell.length_a   1.000
_cell.length_b   1.000
_cell.length_c   1.000
_cell.angle_alpha   90.00
_cell.angle_beta   90.00
_cell.angle_gamma   90.00
#
_symmetry.space_group_name_H-M   'P 1'
#
loop_
_entity.id
_entity.type
_entity.pdbx_description
1 polymer ?
#
loop_
_entity_poly.entity_id
_entity_poly.type
_entity_poly.pdbx_seq_one_letter_code
_entity_poly.pdbx_strand_id
1 'polypeptide(L)'
;MNAAIRLVLRATASVAATLSLAGLCAASASDAGSSRSDDEASFLSENDAAMTKMMAGMAARPTGDTDRDFVATMIPHHQGAIDMAMAELRHGHNEQLRRIAQEIVVEQQQEIVAMRLAVHDPNTPAAPMSH
;
A
#
# COMPACT_ATOMS: atom_id res chain seq x y z
N MET A 1 49.27 65.96 -6.83
CA MET A 1 48.46 66.01 -8.06
C MET A 1 48.64 64.65 -8.75
N ASN A 2 47.71 63.75 -8.97
CA ASN A 2 46.37 63.48 -8.50
C ASN A 2 46.22 61.96 -8.57
N ALA A 3 45.94 61.37 -7.46
CA ALA A 3 45.58 59.98 -7.32
C ALA A 3 44.09 59.80 -7.58
N ALA A 4 43.65 59.82 -8.83
CA ALA A 4 42.22 59.70 -9.11
C ALA A 4 41.82 59.08 -10.48
N ILE A 5 42.65 58.28 -11.09
CA ILE A 5 42.29 57.60 -12.36
C ILE A 5 42.88 56.17 -12.34
N ARG A 6 42.40 55.28 -11.47
CA ARG A 6 42.65 53.85 -11.59
C ARG A 6 41.58 53.02 -10.86
N LEU A 7 40.29 53.35 -11.06
CA LEU A 7 39.24 52.53 -10.48
C LEU A 7 38.02 52.45 -11.41
N VAL A 8 38.22 52.09 -12.65
CA VAL A 8 37.16 51.64 -13.57
C VAL A 8 37.77 50.67 -14.56
N LEU A 9 37.98 49.45 -14.22
CA LEU A 9 38.05 48.31 -15.16
C LEU A 9 38.27 46.99 -14.44
N ARG A 10 37.35 46.56 -13.62
CA ARG A 10 37.24 45.14 -13.17
C ARG A 10 35.81 44.83 -12.69
N ALA A 11 34.87 44.82 -13.62
CA ALA A 11 33.54 44.27 -13.32
C ALA A 11 32.81 43.84 -14.60
N THR A 12 33.35 42.90 -15.32
CA THR A 12 32.62 42.16 -16.34
C THR A 12 33.23 40.78 -16.54
N ALA A 13 33.05 39.88 -15.58
CA ALA A 13 33.23 38.46 -15.84
C ALA A 13 32.66 37.65 -14.64
N SER A 14 31.36 37.56 -14.49
CA SER A 14 30.75 36.53 -13.63
C SER A 14 29.22 36.52 -13.79
N VAL A 15 28.70 36.29 -14.98
CA VAL A 15 27.29 35.93 -15.20
C VAL A 15 27.22 34.97 -16.38
N ALA A 16 27.68 33.76 -16.20
CA ALA A 16 27.47 32.71 -17.18
C ALA A 16 27.72 31.30 -16.61
N ALA A 17 27.33 31.02 -15.36
CA ALA A 17 27.51 29.67 -14.81
C ALA A 17 26.36 29.20 -13.88
N THR A 18 25.16 29.73 -14.00
CA THR A 18 24.04 29.31 -13.12
C THR A 18 22.80 28.82 -13.84
N LEU A 19 22.86 28.54 -15.15
CA LEU A 19 21.66 28.09 -15.90
C LEU A 19 21.61 26.60 -16.26
N SER A 20 22.51 25.76 -15.76
CA SER A 20 22.53 24.33 -16.17
C SER A 20 22.14 23.35 -15.07
N LEU A 21 21.79 23.79 -13.85
CA LEU A 21 21.43 22.87 -12.77
C LEU A 21 19.91 22.80 -12.47
N ALA A 22 19.10 23.66 -13.05
CA ALA A 22 17.65 23.66 -12.83
C ALA A 22 16.89 22.66 -13.72
N GLY A 23 17.49 22.17 -14.81
CA GLY A 23 16.83 21.24 -15.75
C GLY A 23 16.82 19.79 -15.31
N LEU A 24 17.73 19.37 -14.42
CA LEU A 24 17.85 17.96 -14.04
C LEU A 24 16.92 17.57 -12.88
N CYS A 25 16.49 18.52 -12.04
CA CYS A 25 15.55 18.24 -10.95
C CYS A 25 14.08 18.15 -11.42
N ALA A 26 13.71 18.79 -12.54
CA ALA A 26 12.34 18.78 -13.03
C ALA A 26 11.95 17.42 -13.66
N ALA A 27 12.88 16.73 -14.30
CA ALA A 27 12.64 15.42 -14.90
C ALA A 27 12.40 14.32 -13.83
N SER A 28 13.16 14.36 -12.72
CA SER A 28 13.01 13.39 -11.64
C SER A 28 11.71 13.58 -10.84
N ALA A 29 11.20 14.80 -10.72
CA ALA A 29 9.95 15.07 -10.01
C ALA A 29 8.71 14.66 -10.83
N SER A 30 8.78 14.72 -12.15
CA SER A 30 7.68 14.30 -13.05
C SER A 30 7.54 12.77 -13.08
N ASP A 31 8.64 12.03 -13.07
CA ASP A 31 8.64 10.58 -13.07
C ASP A 31 8.11 10.01 -11.73
N ALA A 32 8.54 10.57 -10.61
CA ALA A 32 8.03 10.19 -9.29
C ALA A 32 6.54 10.51 -9.09
N GLY A 33 6.01 11.55 -9.72
CA GLY A 33 4.59 11.90 -9.71
C GLY A 33 3.75 10.92 -10.53
N SER A 34 4.23 10.49 -11.69
CA SER A 34 3.56 9.50 -12.55
C SER A 34 3.52 8.14 -11.87
N SER A 35 4.63 7.66 -11.31
CA SER A 35 4.69 6.38 -10.59
C SER A 35 3.71 6.32 -9.42
N ARG A 36 3.61 7.38 -8.61
CA ARG A 36 2.66 7.42 -7.48
C ARG A 36 1.19 7.40 -7.92
N SER A 37 0.85 8.05 -9.03
CA SER A 37 -0.51 8.02 -9.57
C SER A 37 -0.87 6.62 -10.11
N ASP A 38 0.09 5.90 -10.67
CA ASP A 38 -0.09 4.54 -11.16
C ASP A 38 -0.24 3.54 -9.99
N ASP A 39 0.53 3.72 -8.92
CA ASP A 39 0.41 2.94 -7.69
C ASP A 39 -0.95 3.16 -7.02
N GLU A 40 -1.42 4.42 -6.93
CA GLU A 40 -2.74 4.74 -6.38
C GLU A 40 -3.86 4.13 -7.23
N ALA A 41 -3.81 4.24 -8.54
CA ALA A 41 -4.81 3.66 -9.43
C ALA A 41 -4.86 2.12 -9.31
N SER A 42 -3.70 1.47 -9.19
CA SER A 42 -3.58 0.03 -8.97
C SER A 42 -4.12 -0.39 -7.61
N PHE A 43 -3.78 0.33 -6.56
CA PHE A 43 -4.31 0.13 -5.21
C PHE A 43 -5.84 0.22 -5.17
N LEU A 44 -6.42 1.28 -5.76
CA LEU A 44 -7.87 1.47 -5.79
C LEU A 44 -8.58 0.35 -6.56
N SER A 45 -8.02 -0.09 -7.69
CA SER A 45 -8.57 -1.19 -8.49
C SER A 45 -8.56 -2.53 -7.73
N GLU A 46 -7.45 -2.85 -7.06
CA GLU A 46 -7.35 -4.07 -6.26
C GLU A 46 -8.25 -4.03 -5.03
N ASN A 47 -8.35 -2.87 -4.39
CA ASN A 47 -9.22 -2.65 -3.24
C ASN A 47 -10.71 -2.83 -3.60
N ASP A 48 -11.14 -2.29 -4.74
CA ASP A 48 -12.50 -2.47 -5.25
C ASP A 48 -12.81 -3.94 -5.58
N ALA A 49 -11.87 -4.65 -6.19
CA ALA A 49 -11.99 -6.08 -6.45
C ALA A 49 -12.08 -6.89 -5.14
N ALA A 50 -11.29 -6.56 -4.13
CA ALA A 50 -11.33 -7.19 -2.81
C ALA A 50 -12.69 -6.96 -2.13
N MET A 51 -13.20 -5.73 -2.15
CA MET A 51 -14.52 -5.38 -1.62
C MET A 51 -15.64 -6.14 -2.33
N THR A 52 -15.62 -6.21 -3.65
CA THR A 52 -16.62 -6.93 -4.45
C THR A 52 -16.65 -8.41 -4.08
N LYS A 53 -15.49 -9.05 -4.01
CA LYS A 53 -15.35 -10.46 -3.63
C LYS A 53 -15.82 -10.70 -2.19
N MET A 54 -15.45 -9.82 -1.26
CA MET A 54 -15.86 -9.88 0.14
C MET A 54 -17.39 -9.82 0.26
N MET A 55 -18.03 -8.84 -0.37
CA MET A 55 -19.47 -8.66 -0.32
C MET A 55 -20.23 -9.85 -0.93
N ALA A 56 -19.73 -10.39 -2.04
CA ALA A 56 -20.31 -11.60 -2.64
C ALA A 56 -20.19 -12.83 -1.72
N GLY A 57 -19.06 -12.99 -1.03
CA GLY A 57 -18.86 -14.07 -0.07
C GLY A 57 -19.74 -13.96 1.17
N MET A 58 -19.98 -12.75 1.66
CA MET A 58 -20.82 -12.47 2.83
C MET A 58 -22.32 -12.65 2.54
N ALA A 59 -22.74 -12.76 1.30
CA ALA A 59 -24.14 -13.00 0.91
C ALA A 59 -24.57 -14.47 1.07
N ALA A 60 -23.94 -15.23 1.95
CA ALA A 60 -24.28 -16.61 2.26
C ALA A 60 -25.71 -16.73 2.82
N ARG A 61 -26.40 -17.82 2.48
CA ARG A 61 -27.74 -18.09 3.02
C ARG A 61 -27.62 -18.58 4.45
N PRO A 62 -28.47 -18.09 5.37
CA PRO A 62 -28.53 -18.60 6.74
C PRO A 62 -28.79 -20.11 6.78
N THR A 63 -28.05 -20.82 7.64
CA THR A 63 -28.20 -22.27 7.87
C THR A 63 -29.15 -22.60 9.00
N GLY A 64 -29.44 -21.62 9.87
CA GLY A 64 -30.16 -21.81 11.14
C GLY A 64 -29.27 -22.15 12.32
N ASP A 65 -27.96 -22.23 12.10
CA ASP A 65 -26.94 -22.43 13.13
C ASP A 65 -26.11 -21.14 13.23
N THR A 66 -26.24 -20.43 14.34
CA THR A 66 -25.62 -19.10 14.56
C THR A 66 -24.10 -19.15 14.43
N ASP A 67 -23.44 -20.19 14.92
CA ASP A 67 -21.98 -20.30 14.86
C ASP A 67 -21.51 -20.54 13.43
N ARG A 68 -22.20 -21.38 12.69
CA ARG A 68 -21.92 -21.60 11.26
C ARG A 68 -22.19 -20.37 10.41
N ASP A 69 -23.30 -19.67 10.69
CA ASP A 69 -23.66 -18.45 9.96
C ASP A 69 -22.67 -17.32 10.25
N PHE A 70 -22.20 -17.21 11.50
CA PHE A 70 -21.13 -16.30 11.87
C PHE A 70 -19.84 -16.59 11.06
N VAL A 71 -19.39 -17.83 11.07
CA VAL A 71 -18.18 -18.23 10.36
C VAL A 71 -18.32 -18.06 8.85
N ALA A 72 -19.47 -18.38 8.27
CA ALA A 72 -19.74 -18.21 6.84
C ALA A 72 -19.67 -16.74 6.40
N THR A 73 -19.99 -15.80 7.30
CA THR A 73 -19.91 -14.35 7.05
C THR A 73 -18.51 -13.81 7.32
N MET A 74 -17.88 -14.25 8.43
CA MET A 74 -16.62 -13.69 8.88
C MET A 74 -15.42 -14.15 8.06
N ILE A 75 -15.41 -15.38 7.53
CA ILE A 75 -14.32 -15.85 6.68
C ILE A 75 -14.15 -14.98 5.41
N PRO A 76 -15.20 -14.70 4.61
CA PRO A 76 -15.09 -13.79 3.47
C PRO A 76 -14.68 -12.36 3.88
N HIS A 77 -15.15 -11.88 5.02
CA HIS A 77 -14.76 -10.57 5.57
C HIS A 77 -13.25 -10.51 5.86
N HIS A 78 -12.72 -11.51 6.55
CA HIS A 78 -11.28 -11.61 6.85
C HIS A 78 -10.45 -11.77 5.57
N GLN A 79 -10.92 -12.56 4.61
CA GLN A 79 -10.25 -12.69 3.33
C GLN A 79 -10.20 -11.36 2.57
N GLY A 80 -11.27 -10.56 2.62
CA GLY A 80 -11.29 -9.21 2.05
C GLY A 80 -10.26 -8.29 2.72
N ALA A 81 -10.15 -8.34 4.04
CA ALA A 81 -9.14 -7.57 4.79
C ALA A 81 -7.71 -7.96 4.40
N ILE A 82 -7.44 -9.27 4.21
CA ILE A 82 -6.15 -9.76 3.71
C ILE A 82 -5.88 -9.23 2.30
N ASP A 83 -6.83 -9.33 1.38
CA ASP A 83 -6.68 -8.89 0.00
C ASP A 83 -6.38 -7.37 -0.06
N MET A 84 -7.07 -6.53 0.76
CA MET A 84 -6.81 -5.09 0.88
C MET A 84 -5.44 -4.78 1.51
N ALA A 85 -5.04 -5.51 2.56
CA ALA A 85 -3.72 -5.36 3.17
C ALA A 85 -2.59 -5.73 2.19
N MET A 86 -2.81 -6.74 1.37
CA MET A 86 -1.87 -7.11 0.31
C MET A 86 -1.75 -6.03 -0.78
N ALA A 87 -2.81 -5.28 -1.08
CA ALA A 87 -2.74 -4.12 -1.97
C ALA A 87 -1.89 -3.00 -1.36
N GLU A 88 -2.05 -2.71 -0.05
CA GLU A 88 -1.18 -1.76 0.67
C GLU A 88 0.29 -2.20 0.64
N LEU A 89 0.58 -3.49 0.80
CA LEU A 89 1.93 -4.02 0.73
C LEU A 89 2.55 -3.90 -0.67
N ARG A 90 1.77 -3.91 -1.74
CA ARG A 90 2.26 -3.75 -3.11
C ARG A 90 2.47 -2.30 -3.50
N HIS A 91 1.54 -1.42 -3.14
CA HIS A 91 1.43 -0.06 -3.69
C HIS A 91 1.70 1.04 -2.65
N GLY A 92 1.54 0.75 -1.35
CA GLY A 92 1.74 1.72 -0.28
C GLY A 92 3.22 2.04 -0.05
N HIS A 93 3.49 3.30 0.31
CA HIS A 93 4.86 3.80 0.55
C HIS A 93 5.14 4.14 2.02
N ASN A 94 4.10 4.16 2.86
CA ASN A 94 4.28 4.45 4.27
C ASN A 94 4.71 3.21 5.04
N GLU A 95 5.92 3.20 5.56
CA GLU A 95 6.52 2.08 6.29
C GLU A 95 5.69 1.62 7.50
N GLN A 96 5.01 2.53 8.18
CA GLN A 96 4.17 2.19 9.32
C GLN A 96 2.89 1.48 8.87
N LEU A 97 2.23 1.97 7.82
CA LEU A 97 1.03 1.34 7.26
C LEU A 97 1.36 -0.04 6.67
N ARG A 98 2.50 -0.18 5.99
CA ARG A 98 2.96 -1.47 5.47
C ARG A 98 3.20 -2.49 6.59
N ARG A 99 3.75 -2.08 7.75
CA ARG A 99 3.88 -2.97 8.92
C ARG A 99 2.51 -3.42 9.45
N ILE A 100 1.57 -2.47 9.58
CA ILE A 100 0.19 -2.79 9.99
C ILE A 100 -0.47 -3.75 8.99
N ALA A 101 -0.31 -3.51 7.69
CA ALA A 101 -0.84 -4.40 6.66
C ALA A 101 -0.25 -5.82 6.76
N GLN A 102 1.04 -5.95 7.06
CA GLN A 102 1.68 -7.26 7.30
C GLN A 102 1.08 -7.98 8.51
N GLU A 103 0.82 -7.27 9.61
CA GLU A 103 0.17 -7.81 10.79
C GLU A 103 -1.25 -8.28 10.47
N ILE A 104 -2.04 -7.48 9.75
CA ILE A 104 -3.39 -7.85 9.30
C ILE A 104 -3.36 -9.16 8.50
N VAL A 105 -2.45 -9.32 7.56
CA VAL A 105 -2.34 -10.55 6.75
C VAL A 105 -2.12 -11.78 7.66
N VAL A 106 -1.21 -11.69 8.62
CA VAL A 106 -0.88 -12.80 9.51
C VAL A 106 -2.03 -13.12 10.46
N GLU A 107 -2.59 -12.12 11.13
CA GLU A 107 -3.65 -12.30 12.12
C GLU A 107 -4.93 -12.85 11.47
N GLN A 108 -5.36 -12.24 10.37
CA GLN A 108 -6.60 -12.64 9.70
C GLN A 108 -6.51 -14.06 9.12
N GLN A 109 -5.34 -14.50 8.65
CA GLN A 109 -5.12 -15.88 8.24
C GLN A 109 -5.27 -16.86 9.41
N GLN A 110 -4.72 -16.53 10.58
CA GLN A 110 -4.83 -17.37 11.78
C GLN A 110 -6.28 -17.45 12.27
N GLU A 111 -7.01 -16.34 12.25
CA GLU A 111 -8.41 -16.28 12.65
C GLU A 111 -9.31 -17.08 11.72
N ILE A 112 -9.07 -17.06 10.40
CA ILE A 112 -9.77 -17.94 9.44
C ILE A 112 -9.58 -19.42 9.78
N VAL A 113 -8.35 -19.82 10.10
CA VAL A 113 -8.06 -21.19 10.51
C VAL A 113 -8.78 -21.55 11.81
N ALA A 114 -8.73 -20.66 12.80
CA ALA A 114 -9.41 -20.86 14.09
C ALA A 114 -10.92 -20.99 13.93
N MET A 115 -11.57 -20.14 13.12
CA MET A 115 -13.00 -20.22 12.83
C MET A 115 -13.41 -21.53 12.16
N ARG A 116 -12.63 -21.99 11.18
CA ARG A 116 -12.88 -23.29 10.51
C ARG A 116 -12.77 -24.46 11.48
N LEU A 117 -11.74 -24.43 12.35
CA LEU A 117 -11.58 -25.46 13.40
C LEU A 117 -12.75 -25.47 14.37
N ALA A 118 -13.24 -24.31 14.80
CA ALA A 118 -14.34 -24.18 15.74
C ALA A 118 -15.65 -24.84 15.24
N VAL A 119 -15.93 -24.77 13.94
CA VAL A 119 -17.14 -25.37 13.34
C VAL A 119 -16.88 -26.73 12.68
N HIS A 120 -15.69 -27.30 12.88
CA HIS A 120 -15.27 -28.60 12.29
C HIS A 120 -15.41 -28.62 10.76
N ASP A 121 -14.99 -27.52 10.08
CA ASP A 121 -15.00 -27.44 8.62
C ASP A 121 -13.97 -28.45 8.04
N PRO A 122 -14.40 -29.40 7.17
CA PRO A 122 -13.52 -30.40 6.59
C PRO A 122 -12.43 -29.80 5.66
N ASN A 123 -12.58 -28.55 5.23
CA ASN A 123 -11.58 -27.84 4.44
C ASN A 123 -10.52 -27.12 5.28
N THR A 124 -10.51 -27.32 6.60
CA THR A 124 -9.50 -26.72 7.48
C THR A 124 -8.12 -27.32 7.19
N PRO A 125 -7.10 -26.52 6.88
CA PRO A 125 -5.73 -27.02 6.79
C PRO A 125 -5.32 -27.67 8.11
N ALA A 126 -4.59 -28.77 8.04
CA ALA A 126 -4.03 -29.39 9.25
C ALA A 126 -3.17 -28.36 10.00
N ALA A 127 -3.40 -28.23 11.30
CA ALA A 127 -2.60 -27.34 12.13
C ALA A 127 -1.11 -27.74 12.00
N PRO A 128 -0.17 -26.77 11.87
CA PRO A 128 1.24 -27.10 11.88
C PRO A 128 1.57 -27.81 13.18
N MET A 129 2.10 -29.02 13.07
CA MET A 129 2.52 -29.81 14.22
C MET A 129 3.62 -29.04 14.95
N SER A 130 3.31 -28.53 16.13
CA SER A 130 4.30 -27.94 17.03
C SER A 130 5.24 -29.04 17.53
N HIS A 131 6.47 -28.97 17.07
CA HIS A 131 7.58 -29.81 17.60
C HIS A 131 8.28 -29.09 18.74
#